data_00f2da277a6a4929a03b8459b3bd9fd2
#
_entry.id   00f2da277a6a4929a03b8459b3bd9fd2
#
_cell.length_a   1.000
_cell.length_b   1.000
_cell.length_c   1.000
_cell.angle_alpha   90.00
_cell.angle_beta   90.00
_cell.angle_gamma   90.00
#
_symmetry.space_group_name_H-M   'P 1'
#
loop_
_entity.id
_entity.type
_entity.pdbx_description
1 polymer ?
#
loop_
_entity_poly.entity_id
_entity_poly.type
_entity_poly.pdbx_seq_one_letter_code
_entity_poly.pdbx_strand_id
1 'polypeptide(L)' 'MKLEYSDHWKGKRLYKSDVTDDFIIYAVQNSSMLKDKYWEDALNAICRIPPSGRLLKVVYRRLAKDKIKVITAFWLD' A
#
# COMPACT_ATOMS: atom_id res chain seq x y z
N MET A 1 8.95 -6.27 7.69
CA MET A 1 8.77 -4.90 7.17
C MET A 1 7.98 -4.07 8.15
N LYS A 2 8.44 -2.87 8.42
CA LYS A 2 7.75 -1.93 9.31
C LYS A 2 6.91 -0.96 8.50
N LEU A 3 5.69 -0.69 8.97
CA LEU A 3 4.78 0.26 8.34
C LEU A 3 4.66 1.51 9.19
N GLU A 4 4.72 2.66 8.53
CA GLU A 4 4.32 3.94 9.08
C GLU A 4 3.11 4.40 8.28
N TYR A 5 2.24 5.21 8.88
CA TYR A 5 0.99 5.62 8.24
C TYR A 5 0.97 7.13 8.05
N SER A 6 0.64 7.58 6.83
CA SER A 6 0.35 8.98 6.60
C SER A 6 -0.93 9.38 7.36
N ASP A 7 -1.11 10.67 7.60
CA ASP A 7 -2.33 11.16 8.24
C ASP A 7 -3.57 10.80 7.42
N HIS A 8 -3.45 10.88 6.12
CA HIS A 8 -4.54 10.49 5.21
C HIS A 8 -4.92 9.01 5.39
N TRP A 9 -3.93 8.12 5.46
CA TRP A 9 -4.18 6.69 5.63
C TRP A 9 -4.71 6.36 7.02
N LYS A 10 -4.22 7.05 8.05
CA LYS A 10 -4.74 6.87 9.41
C LYS A 10 -6.25 7.09 9.49
N GLY A 11 -6.75 8.11 8.79
CA GLY A 11 -8.18 8.36 8.71
C GLY A 11 -8.91 7.32 7.88
N LYS A 12 -8.37 6.95 6.72
CA LYS A 12 -9.00 5.99 5.83
C LYS A 12 -9.08 4.57 6.40
N ARG A 13 -8.11 4.16 7.19
CA ARG A 13 -8.09 2.82 7.80
C ARG A 13 -9.35 2.52 8.60
N LEU A 14 -9.95 3.54 9.19
CA LEU A 14 -11.16 3.39 9.98
C LEU A 14 -12.35 2.94 9.13
N TYR A 15 -12.35 3.30 7.85
CA TYR A 15 -13.42 2.95 6.91
C TYR A 15 -13.07 1.76 6.04
N LYS A 16 -11.77 1.46 5.88
CA LYS A 16 -11.28 0.41 5.01
C LYS A 16 -10.70 -0.72 5.83
N SER A 17 -11.51 -1.27 6.71
CA SER A 17 -11.11 -2.36 7.58
C SER A 17 -10.75 -3.66 6.83
N ASP A 18 -11.13 -3.77 5.56
CA ASP A 18 -10.79 -4.90 4.71
C ASP A 18 -9.38 -4.80 4.10
N VAL A 19 -8.71 -3.65 4.26
CA VAL A 19 -7.31 -3.48 3.83
C VAL A 19 -6.43 -3.57 5.07
N THR A 20 -5.86 -4.73 5.31
CA THR A 20 -5.03 -4.99 6.48
C THR A 20 -3.57 -4.67 6.21
N ASP A 21 -2.80 -4.51 7.28
CA ASP A 21 -1.34 -4.32 7.16
C ASP A 21 -0.68 -5.50 6.46
N ASP A 22 -1.15 -6.72 6.71
CA ASP A 22 -0.60 -7.92 6.06
C ASP A 22 -0.81 -7.88 4.55
N PHE A 23 -1.96 -7.42 4.08
CA PHE A 23 -2.23 -7.26 2.65
C PHE A 23 -1.33 -6.21 2.03
N ILE A 24 -1.10 -5.09 2.74
CA ILE A 24 -0.21 -4.03 2.27
C ILE A 24 1.21 -4.56 2.13
N ILE A 25 1.72 -5.24 3.14
CA ILE A 25 3.05 -5.83 3.12
C ILE A 25 3.17 -6.84 1.97
N TYR A 26 2.18 -7.70 1.81
CA TYR A 26 2.17 -8.68 0.72
C TYR A 26 2.26 -7.98 -0.65
N ALA A 27 1.45 -6.95 -0.86
CA ALA A 27 1.44 -6.22 -2.12
C ALA A 27 2.79 -5.57 -2.40
N VAL A 28 3.37 -4.92 -1.42
CA VAL A 28 4.67 -4.24 -1.59
C VAL A 28 5.79 -5.25 -1.87
N GLN A 29 5.76 -6.41 -1.24
CA GLN A 29 6.81 -7.42 -1.41
C GLN A 29 6.68 -8.24 -2.68
N ASN A 30 5.49 -8.33 -3.26
CA ASN A 30 5.21 -9.22 -4.39
C ASN A 30 4.83 -8.49 -5.68
N SER A 31 4.99 -7.19 -5.74
CA SER A 31 4.67 -6.42 -6.94
C SER A 31 5.89 -5.66 -7.45
N SER A 32 5.82 -5.27 -8.73
CA SER A 32 6.81 -4.36 -9.31
C SER A 32 6.57 -2.96 -8.78
N MET A 33 7.65 -2.24 -8.47
CA MET A 33 7.56 -0.85 -8.03
C MET A 33 7.35 0.06 -9.23
N LEU A 34 6.31 0.90 -9.17
CA LEU A 34 6.01 1.89 -10.19
C LEU A 34 5.93 3.27 -9.53
N LYS A 35 6.44 4.30 -10.21
CA LYS A 35 6.30 5.65 -9.73
C LYS A 35 4.85 6.10 -9.84
N ASP A 36 4.36 6.79 -8.81
CA ASP A 36 3.02 7.35 -8.84
C ASP A 36 2.98 8.57 -9.74
N LYS A 37 1.86 8.75 -10.48
CA LYS A 37 1.68 9.89 -11.39
C LYS A 37 1.42 11.20 -10.64
N TYR A 38 0.81 11.11 -9.47
CA TYR A 38 0.33 12.28 -8.72
C TYR A 38 1.19 12.66 -7.54
N TRP A 39 2.06 11.75 -7.07
CA TRP A 39 2.89 11.95 -5.89
C TRP A 39 4.34 11.74 -6.29
N GLU A 40 5.12 12.83 -6.41
CA GLU A 40 6.48 12.80 -6.96
C GLU A 40 7.39 11.75 -6.35
N ASP A 41 7.33 11.60 -5.03
CA ASP A 41 8.23 10.68 -4.32
C ASP A 41 7.54 9.38 -3.92
N ALA A 42 6.37 9.10 -4.49
CA ALA A 42 5.62 7.92 -4.11
C ALA A 42 5.80 6.80 -5.12
N LEU A 43 5.70 5.58 -4.60
CA LEU A 43 5.72 4.36 -5.38
C LEU A 43 4.35 3.69 -5.30
N ASN A 44 4.00 2.97 -6.36
CA ASN A 44 2.77 2.17 -6.40
C ASN A 44 3.12 0.69 -6.37
N ALA A 45 2.43 -0.06 -5.53
CA ALA A 45 2.42 -1.51 -5.57
C ALA A 45 1.03 -1.97 -5.95
N ILE A 46 0.89 -2.72 -7.03
CA ILE A 46 -0.39 -3.27 -7.47
C ILE A 46 -0.22 -4.79 -7.50
N CYS A 47 -1.05 -5.49 -6.74
CA CYS A 47 -0.90 -6.92 -6.58
C CYS A 47 -2.25 -7.58 -6.33
N ARG A 48 -2.43 -8.80 -6.88
CA ARG A 48 -3.58 -9.62 -6.53
C ARG A 48 -3.32 -10.28 -5.19
N ILE A 49 -4.27 -10.13 -4.29
CA ILE A 49 -4.13 -10.59 -2.91
C ILE A 49 -4.84 -11.94 -2.77
N PRO A 50 -4.12 -13.02 -2.41
CA PRO A 50 -4.77 -14.29 -2.14
C PRO A 50 -5.60 -14.25 -0.85
N PRO A 51 -6.59 -15.10 -0.67
CA PRO A 51 -7.08 -16.08 -1.66
C PRO A 51 -8.09 -15.52 -2.66
N SER A 52 -8.60 -14.31 -2.43
CA SER A 52 -9.67 -13.73 -3.24
C SER A 52 -9.24 -13.36 -4.67
N GLY A 53 -7.97 -13.03 -4.87
CA GLY A 53 -7.47 -12.56 -6.15
C GLY A 53 -7.83 -11.12 -6.48
N ARG A 54 -8.34 -10.36 -5.51
CA ARG A 54 -8.64 -8.95 -5.71
C ARG A 54 -7.37 -8.14 -5.88
N LEU A 55 -7.44 -7.11 -6.73
CA LEU A 55 -6.31 -6.20 -6.96
C LEU A 55 -6.27 -5.12 -5.89
N LEU A 56 -5.15 -5.07 -5.17
CA LEU A 56 -4.89 -4.02 -4.20
C LEU A 56 -3.84 -3.07 -4.76
N LYS A 57 -4.11 -1.77 -4.67
CA LYS A 57 -3.12 -0.73 -4.96
C LYS A 57 -2.68 -0.08 -3.66
N VAL A 58 -1.37 -0.03 -3.45
CA VAL A 58 -0.77 0.65 -2.31
C VAL A 58 0.10 1.78 -2.83
N VAL A 59 -0.15 2.99 -2.35
CA VAL A 59 0.70 4.15 -2.62
C VAL A 59 1.54 4.38 -1.38
N TYR A 60 2.86 4.36 -1.53
CA TYR A 60 3.77 4.41 -0.38
C TYR A 60 5.07 5.12 -0.71
N ARG A 61 5.80 5.51 0.33
CA ARG A 61 7.17 5.99 0.24
C ARG A 61 8.09 5.01 0.96
N ARG A 62 9.26 4.77 0.40
CA ARG A 62 10.27 3.98 1.10
C ARG A 62 11.07 4.88 2.01
N LEU A 63 11.02 4.60 3.31
CA LEU A 63 11.74 5.37 4.31
C LEU A 63 13.09 4.76 4.64
N ALA A 64 13.18 3.44 4.57
CA ALA A 64 14.39 2.70 4.82
C ALA A 64 14.28 1.36 4.10
N LYS A 65 15.35 0.56 4.12
CA LYS A 65 15.37 -0.74 3.46
C LYS A 65 14.20 -1.65 3.89
N ASP A 66 13.77 -1.51 5.11
CA ASP A 66 12.79 -2.38 5.76
C ASP A 66 11.58 -1.61 6.29
N LYS A 67 11.41 -0.38 5.86
CA LYS A 67 10.36 0.48 6.39
C LYS A 67 9.75 1.32 5.28
N ILE A 68 8.40 1.34 5.23
CA ILE A 68 7.66 2.18 4.29
C ILE A 68 6.65 3.04 5.03
N LYS A 69 6.30 4.16 4.41
CA LYS A 69 5.19 4.99 4.85
C LYS A 69 4.03 4.80 3.88
N VAL A 70 2.92 4.26 4.36
CA VAL A 70 1.72 4.07 3.56
C VAL A 70 0.99 5.40 3.42
N ILE A 71 0.84 5.86 2.19
CA ILE A 71 0.11 7.10 1.90
C ILE A 71 -1.37 6.79 1.76
N THR A 72 -1.69 5.76 1.00
CA THR A 72 -3.06 5.26 0.87
C THR A 72 -3.04 3.85 0.29
N ALA A 73 -4.15 3.14 0.43
CA ALA A 73 -4.31 1.83 -0.19
C ALA A 73 -5.79 1.61 -0.48
N PHE A 74 -6.10 0.93 -1.59
CA PHE A 74 -7.48 0.69 -1.97
C PHE A 74 -7.57 -0.43 -2.99
N TRP A 75 -8.73 -1.06 -3.04
CA TRP A 75 -9.03 -2.10 -4.02
C TRP A 75 -9.35 -1.47 -5.36
N LEU A 76 -8.82 -2.05 -6.44
CA LEU A 76 -9.05 -1.56 -7.80
C LEU A 76 -10.29 -2.20 -8.45
N ASP A 77 -10.75 -3.33 -7.93
CA ASP A 77 -11.87 -4.08 -8.50
C ASP A 77 -13.00 -4.34 -7.50
#